data_35bc07b2fb5ac002fbefa52003dae598
#
_entry.id   35bc07b2fb5ac002fbefa52003dae598
#
_cell.length_a   1.000
_cell.length_b   1.000
_cell.length_c   1.000
_cell.angle_alpha   90.00
_cell.angle_beta   90.00
_cell.angle_gamma   90.00
#
_symmetry.space_group_name_H-M   'P 1'
#
loop_
_entity.id
_entity.type
_entity.pdbx_description
1 polymer ?
#
loop_
_entity_poly.entity_id
_entity_poly.type
_entity_poly.pdbx_seq_one_letter_code
_entity_poly.pdbx_strand_id
1 'polypeptide(L)'
;MNPRGGTEIQFDELEKRLPKKFWEFITITTSVPEKTPIDKTKLNILWLKNSYDQPNVAPWFSKKDNHIKYDWYVFNSHWSYEKYRLYFNVPTDRCIVIKNALPDIKWTERTSYKADKVLKLIYVSTPWRGLNVLLSAMHHLVNEEIQLDVYSSTQIYGDAFKKANDDEY
;
A
#
# COMPACT_ATOMS: atom_id res chain seq x y z
N MET A 1 5.14 -12.18 -14.57
CA MET A 1 5.04 -10.70 -14.42
C MET A 1 5.49 -10.34 -13.02
N ASN A 2 6.34 -9.33 -12.85
CA ASN A 2 6.72 -8.91 -11.49
C ASN A 2 5.52 -8.29 -10.77
N PRO A 3 5.34 -8.56 -9.47
CA PRO A 3 4.30 -7.94 -8.68
C PRO A 3 4.39 -6.41 -8.74
N ARG A 4 3.28 -5.72 -9.00
CA ARG A 4 3.24 -4.26 -9.07
C ARG A 4 2.00 -3.74 -8.39
N GLY A 5 2.16 -3.35 -7.14
CA GLY A 5 1.12 -2.76 -6.32
C GLY A 5 1.27 -1.25 -6.17
N GLY A 6 0.46 -0.66 -5.29
CA GLY A 6 0.48 0.77 -5.02
C GLY A 6 1.81 1.29 -4.49
N THR A 7 2.58 0.47 -3.79
CA THR A 7 3.91 0.84 -3.28
C THR A 7 4.91 1.05 -4.41
N GLU A 8 4.96 0.09 -5.35
CA GLU A 8 5.85 0.13 -6.51
C GLU A 8 5.50 1.31 -7.42
N ILE A 9 4.21 1.55 -7.67
CA ILE A 9 3.75 2.70 -8.48
C ILE A 9 4.18 4.02 -7.85
N GLN A 10 4.02 4.19 -6.53
CA GLN A 10 4.42 5.41 -5.84
C GLN A 10 5.94 5.60 -5.80
N PHE A 11 6.69 4.52 -5.69
CA PHE A 11 8.15 4.56 -5.72
C PHE A 11 8.65 4.96 -7.12
N ASP A 12 8.11 4.35 -8.17
CA ASP A 12 8.41 4.70 -9.57
C ASP A 12 8.11 6.18 -9.87
N GLU A 13 6.99 6.71 -9.35
CA GLU A 13 6.66 8.12 -9.51
C GLU A 13 7.62 9.05 -8.74
N LEU A 14 8.09 8.61 -7.58
CA LEU A 14 9.10 9.34 -6.81
C LEU A 14 10.43 9.38 -7.58
N GLU A 15 10.87 8.24 -8.13
CA GLU A 15 12.10 8.14 -8.94
C GLU A 15 12.06 9.06 -10.16
N LYS A 16 10.94 9.14 -10.86
CA LYS A 16 10.78 10.01 -12.03
C LYS A 16 10.87 11.50 -11.71
N ARG A 17 10.42 11.89 -10.51
CA ARG A 17 10.29 13.30 -10.11
C ARG A 17 11.52 13.84 -9.40
N LEU A 18 12.32 12.98 -8.78
CA LEU A 18 13.52 13.39 -8.08
C LEU A 18 14.74 13.45 -9.02
N PRO A 19 15.61 14.45 -8.87
CA PRO A 19 16.86 14.52 -9.62
C PRO A 19 17.74 13.28 -9.37
N LYS A 20 18.43 12.79 -10.40
CA LYS A 20 19.33 11.63 -10.28
C LYS A 20 20.36 11.80 -9.16
N LYS A 21 20.88 13.01 -8.97
CA LYS A 21 21.83 13.34 -7.90
C LYS A 21 21.29 13.04 -6.49
N PHE A 22 19.98 13.09 -6.29
CA PHE A 22 19.35 12.77 -5.01
C PHE A 22 19.69 11.34 -4.55
N TRP A 23 19.71 10.39 -5.47
CA TRP A 23 19.97 8.97 -5.20
C TRP A 23 21.43 8.65 -4.87
N GLU A 24 22.34 9.60 -5.09
CA GLU A 24 23.74 9.48 -4.65
C GLU A 24 23.86 9.58 -3.12
N PHE A 25 22.94 10.28 -2.47
CA PHE A 25 22.97 10.59 -1.03
C PHE A 25 21.94 9.83 -0.20
N ILE A 26 20.94 9.22 -0.83
CA ILE A 26 19.80 8.64 -0.14
C ILE A 26 19.54 7.21 -0.63
N THR A 27 19.20 6.33 0.30
CA THR A 27 18.63 5.00 0.03
C THR A 27 17.25 4.93 0.63
N ILE A 28 16.24 4.53 -0.15
CA ILE A 28 14.87 4.35 0.31
C ILE A 28 14.52 2.87 0.26
N THR A 29 14.20 2.31 1.42
CA THR A 29 13.61 0.97 1.55
C THR A 29 12.11 1.12 1.70
N THR A 30 11.32 0.37 0.93
CA THR A 30 9.85 0.45 0.97
C THR A 30 9.24 -0.74 1.69
N SER A 31 8.27 -0.49 2.55
CA SER A 31 7.37 -1.45 3.23
C SER A 31 8.04 -2.43 4.18
N VAL A 32 9.01 -3.22 3.70
CA VAL A 32 9.67 -4.27 4.49
C VAL A 32 11.09 -3.84 4.85
N PRO A 33 11.43 -3.78 6.14
CA PRO A 33 12.78 -3.44 6.56
C PRO A 33 13.84 -4.37 5.95
N GLU A 34 15.00 -3.81 5.63
CA GLU A 34 16.15 -4.55 5.05
C GLU A 34 15.88 -5.23 3.68
N LYS A 35 14.75 -4.95 3.04
CA LYS A 35 14.49 -5.36 1.65
C LYS A 35 15.54 -4.78 0.69
N THR A 36 15.99 -3.56 0.98
CA THR A 36 17.16 -2.93 0.35
C THR A 36 18.30 -2.92 1.36
N PRO A 37 19.53 -3.31 0.99
CA PRO A 37 20.68 -3.25 1.89
C PRO A 37 20.91 -1.84 2.44
N ILE A 38 21.28 -1.75 3.70
CA ILE A 38 21.66 -0.49 4.35
C ILE A 38 23.00 -0.03 3.79
N ASP A 39 23.06 1.17 3.27
CA ASP A 39 24.29 1.82 2.79
C ASP A 39 24.73 2.87 3.82
N LYS A 40 25.79 2.56 4.57
CA LYS A 40 26.31 3.43 5.63
C LYS A 40 26.89 4.76 5.13
N THR A 41 27.08 4.90 3.82
CA THR A 41 27.56 6.15 3.20
C THR A 41 26.42 7.09 2.81
N LYS A 42 25.17 6.61 2.92
CA LYS A 42 23.96 7.35 2.52
C LYS A 42 22.98 7.51 3.69
N LEU A 43 22.09 8.46 3.55
CA LEU A 43 20.91 8.59 4.40
C LEU A 43 19.94 7.45 4.07
N ASN A 44 19.67 6.60 5.04
CA ASN A 44 18.79 5.44 4.88
C ASN A 44 17.38 5.76 5.40
N ILE A 45 16.40 5.69 4.52
CA ILE A 45 15.00 5.99 4.80
C ILE A 45 14.18 4.73 4.69
N LEU A 46 13.38 4.42 5.71
CA LEU A 46 12.36 3.37 5.64
C LEU A 46 10.99 4.00 5.40
N TRP A 47 10.47 3.81 4.19
CA TRP A 47 9.15 4.29 3.80
C TRP A 47 8.09 3.22 4.05
N LEU A 48 7.39 3.33 5.17
CA LEU A 48 6.44 2.35 5.65
C LEU A 48 5.08 2.48 4.97
N LYS A 49 4.68 1.41 4.30
CA LYS A 49 3.38 1.27 3.63
C LYS A 49 2.54 0.15 4.23
N ASN A 50 3.18 -0.75 4.98
CA ASN A 50 2.57 -1.91 5.59
C ASN A 50 2.02 -1.59 6.99
N SER A 51 1.03 -2.36 7.44
CA SER A 51 0.56 -2.30 8.82
C SER A 51 1.63 -2.84 9.79
N TYR A 52 1.60 -2.33 11.00
CA TYR A 52 2.56 -2.64 12.08
C TYR A 52 2.57 -4.12 12.50
N ASP A 53 1.44 -4.82 12.33
CA ASP A 53 1.18 -6.19 12.76
C ASP A 53 1.51 -7.25 11.69
N GLN A 54 1.98 -6.83 10.53
CA GLN A 54 2.30 -7.78 9.46
C GLN A 54 3.50 -8.67 9.80
N PRO A 55 3.46 -9.97 9.46
CA PRO A 55 4.51 -10.95 9.80
C PRO A 55 5.90 -10.60 9.28
N ASN A 56 5.99 -9.87 8.18
CA ASN A 56 7.25 -9.41 7.57
C ASN A 56 7.76 -8.07 8.13
N VAL A 57 7.04 -7.46 9.08
CA VAL A 57 7.37 -6.15 9.67
C VAL A 57 7.53 -6.24 11.18
N ALA A 58 6.54 -6.80 11.88
CA ALA A 58 6.48 -6.81 13.33
C ALA A 58 7.73 -7.42 14.02
N PRO A 59 8.28 -8.57 13.58
CA PRO A 59 9.46 -9.15 14.23
C PRO A 59 10.71 -8.27 14.16
N TRP A 60 10.83 -7.46 13.09
CA TRP A 60 11.96 -6.56 12.93
C TRP A 60 11.84 -5.38 13.91
N PHE A 61 10.66 -4.76 14.00
CA PHE A 61 10.41 -3.62 14.88
C PHE A 61 10.39 -4.00 16.37
N SER A 62 10.12 -5.26 16.71
CA SER A 62 10.17 -5.75 18.09
C SER A 62 11.59 -5.75 18.67
N LYS A 63 12.62 -5.66 17.83
CA LYS A 63 14.02 -5.58 18.23
C LYS A 63 14.46 -4.12 18.25
N LYS A 64 14.58 -3.52 19.46
CA LYS A 64 14.92 -2.10 19.63
C LYS A 64 16.23 -1.68 18.95
N ASP A 65 17.21 -2.57 18.90
CA ASP A 65 18.50 -2.32 18.24
C ASP A 65 18.37 -2.12 16.74
N ASN A 66 17.27 -2.58 16.14
CA ASN A 66 17.00 -2.31 14.73
C ASN A 66 16.60 -0.87 14.46
N HIS A 67 16.03 -0.17 15.47
CA HIS A 67 15.50 1.19 15.28
C HIS A 67 16.57 2.23 14.95
N ILE A 68 17.85 1.93 15.19
CA ILE A 68 18.96 2.82 14.82
C ILE A 68 19.48 2.60 13.41
N LYS A 69 18.99 1.56 12.69
CA LYS A 69 19.51 1.20 11.36
C LYS A 69 19.05 2.16 10.26
N TYR A 70 17.94 2.84 10.47
CA TYR A 70 17.44 3.86 9.55
C TYR A 70 17.55 5.24 10.17
N ASP A 71 17.91 6.21 9.35
CA ASP A 71 18.00 7.60 9.76
C ASP A 71 16.61 8.23 9.87
N TRP A 72 15.68 7.81 8.99
CA TRP A 72 14.31 8.30 8.98
C TRP A 72 13.29 7.18 8.72
N TYR A 73 12.13 7.32 9.39
CA TYR A 73 10.93 6.52 9.20
C TYR A 73 9.83 7.40 8.61
N VAL A 74 9.39 7.07 7.41
CA VAL A 74 8.32 7.79 6.72
C VAL A 74 7.05 6.96 6.76
N PHE A 75 5.99 7.51 7.37
CA PHE A 75 4.68 6.87 7.48
C PHE A 75 3.70 7.49 6.51
N ASN A 76 2.78 6.70 5.97
CA ASN A 76 1.75 7.16 5.04
C ASN A 76 0.54 7.81 5.71
N SER A 77 0.42 7.72 7.04
CA SER A 77 -0.67 8.31 7.81
C SER A 77 -0.30 8.50 9.27
N HIS A 78 -1.00 9.40 9.96
CA HIS A 78 -0.88 9.55 11.41
C HIS A 78 -1.30 8.29 12.16
N TRP A 79 -2.33 7.58 11.66
CA TRP A 79 -2.73 6.31 12.24
C TRP A 79 -1.60 5.29 12.21
N SER A 80 -0.94 5.14 11.07
CA SER A 80 0.22 4.23 10.95
C SER A 80 1.34 4.63 11.91
N TYR A 81 1.73 5.90 11.92
CA TYR A 81 2.73 6.42 12.86
C TYR A 81 2.39 6.12 14.32
N GLU A 82 1.16 6.41 14.76
CA GLU A 82 0.69 6.15 16.11
C GLU A 82 0.78 4.66 16.50
N LYS A 83 0.41 3.75 15.57
CA LYS A 83 0.50 2.31 15.82
C LYS A 83 1.94 1.86 16.02
N TYR A 84 2.87 2.26 15.17
CA TYR A 84 4.28 1.92 15.34
C TYR A 84 4.87 2.55 16.60
N ARG A 85 4.49 3.76 16.95
CA ARG A 85 4.90 4.43 18.19
C ARG A 85 4.42 3.67 19.43
N LEU A 86 3.15 3.29 19.48
CA LEU A 86 2.54 2.63 20.63
C LEU A 86 3.04 1.20 20.84
N TYR A 87 3.18 0.43 19.73
CA TYR A 87 3.54 -0.99 19.83
C TYR A 87 5.04 -1.23 19.90
N PHE A 88 5.86 -0.42 19.25
CA PHE A 88 7.28 -0.66 19.12
C PHE A 88 8.14 0.43 19.75
N ASN A 89 7.53 1.55 20.17
CA ASN A 89 8.26 2.69 20.72
C ASN A 89 9.36 3.20 19.78
N VAL A 90 9.03 3.37 18.49
CA VAL A 90 9.96 3.91 17.49
C VAL A 90 10.42 5.33 17.88
N PRO A 91 11.67 5.71 17.58
CA PRO A 91 12.23 7.02 17.94
C PRO A 91 11.48 8.15 17.21
N THR A 92 10.74 8.94 17.96
CA THR A 92 9.82 9.96 17.42
C THR A 92 10.51 11.12 16.72
N ASP A 93 11.76 11.40 17.10
CA ASP A 93 12.64 12.41 16.50
C ASP A 93 13.09 12.06 15.06
N ARG A 94 12.91 10.79 14.66
CA ARG A 94 13.22 10.27 13.31
C ARG A 94 11.99 9.91 12.51
N CYS A 95 10.81 10.29 12.95
CA CYS A 95 9.56 9.94 12.31
C CYS A 95 8.93 11.13 11.59
N ILE A 96 8.45 10.90 10.38
CA ILE A 96 7.70 11.89 9.60
C ILE A 96 6.50 11.24 8.94
N VAL A 97 5.40 11.97 8.81
CA VAL A 97 4.20 11.53 8.09
C VAL A 97 4.13 12.24 6.76
N ILE A 98 4.24 11.46 5.67
CA ILE A 98 4.03 11.92 4.29
C ILE A 98 2.92 11.06 3.69
N LYS A 99 1.75 11.67 3.47
CA LYS A 99 0.60 10.97 2.91
C LYS A 99 0.87 10.47 1.50
N ASN A 100 0.17 9.41 1.11
CA ASN A 100 0.24 8.91 -0.26
C ASN A 100 -0.21 10.00 -1.23
N ALA A 101 0.56 10.15 -2.31
CA ALA A 101 0.20 11.02 -3.42
C ALA A 101 -0.50 10.22 -4.52
N LEU A 102 -1.30 10.90 -5.30
CA LEU A 102 -1.87 10.39 -6.54
C LEU A 102 -1.08 10.98 -7.72
N PRO A 103 -0.94 10.25 -8.84
CA PRO A 103 -0.47 10.85 -10.08
C PRO A 103 -1.45 11.92 -10.55
N ASP A 104 -0.99 12.80 -11.44
CA ASP A 104 -1.86 13.81 -12.04
C ASP A 104 -3.01 13.12 -12.80
N ILE A 105 -4.19 13.16 -12.23
CA ILE A 105 -5.41 12.60 -12.83
C ILE A 105 -6.11 13.73 -13.57
N LYS A 106 -6.29 13.57 -14.88
CA LYS A 106 -7.18 14.44 -15.64
C LYS A 106 -8.61 14.12 -15.22
N TRP A 107 -9.19 14.98 -14.40
CA TRP A 107 -10.60 14.90 -14.06
C TRP A 107 -11.42 15.34 -15.27
N THR A 108 -12.28 14.46 -15.75
CA THR A 108 -13.37 14.87 -16.62
C THR A 108 -14.55 15.24 -15.73
N GLU A 109 -14.96 16.51 -15.76
CA GLU A 109 -16.18 16.91 -15.06
C GLU A 109 -17.35 16.09 -15.61
N ARG A 110 -18.02 15.39 -14.74
CA ARG A 110 -19.29 14.74 -15.09
C ARG A 110 -20.35 15.82 -15.19
N THR A 111 -20.65 16.25 -16.39
CA THR A 111 -21.54 17.39 -16.67
C THR A 111 -23.04 17.11 -16.42
N SER A 112 -23.42 15.87 -16.13
CA SER A 112 -24.80 15.56 -15.69
C SER A 112 -24.81 14.26 -14.87
N TYR A 113 -25.31 14.34 -13.66
CA TYR A 113 -25.88 13.21 -12.94
C TYR A 113 -27.29 12.98 -13.55
N LYS A 114 -27.35 12.20 -14.62
CA LYS A 114 -28.61 11.48 -14.87
C LYS A 114 -28.63 10.41 -13.80
N ALA A 115 -29.59 10.48 -12.90
CA ALA A 115 -29.88 9.40 -11.98
C ALA A 115 -30.27 8.19 -12.86
N ASP A 116 -29.27 7.36 -13.20
CA ASP A 116 -29.56 6.04 -13.72
C ASP A 116 -30.40 5.36 -12.65
N LYS A 117 -31.48 4.69 -13.02
CA LYS A 117 -32.31 3.96 -12.07
C LYS A 117 -31.49 2.87 -11.38
N VAL A 118 -30.44 2.37 -12.02
CA VAL A 118 -29.55 1.31 -11.52
C VAL A 118 -28.36 1.90 -10.80
N LEU A 119 -28.20 1.56 -9.52
CA LEU A 119 -26.98 1.87 -8.74
C LEU A 119 -25.83 1.01 -9.24
N LYS A 120 -24.79 1.64 -9.79
CA LYS A 120 -23.59 0.93 -10.26
C LYS A 120 -22.49 0.96 -9.19
N LEU A 121 -22.11 -0.21 -8.74
CA LEU A 121 -21.02 -0.43 -7.79
C LEU A 121 -19.82 -1.06 -8.51
N ILE A 122 -18.63 -0.73 -8.05
CA ILE A 122 -17.39 -1.32 -8.55
C ILE A 122 -16.55 -1.85 -7.40
N TYR A 123 -16.05 -3.07 -7.53
CA TYR A 123 -15.05 -3.65 -6.64
C TYR A 123 -13.72 -3.80 -7.37
N VAL A 124 -12.65 -3.18 -6.86
CA VAL A 124 -11.32 -3.13 -7.50
C VAL A 124 -10.22 -3.55 -6.52
N SER A 125 -10.34 -4.71 -5.93
CA SER A 125 -9.37 -5.20 -4.96
C SER A 125 -9.15 -6.72 -5.11
N THR A 126 -8.17 -7.26 -4.38
CA THR A 126 -7.96 -8.70 -4.33
C THR A 126 -9.10 -9.39 -3.59
N PRO A 127 -9.42 -10.66 -3.92
CA PRO A 127 -10.56 -11.36 -3.36
C PRO A 127 -10.62 -11.37 -1.83
N TRP A 128 -9.47 -11.53 -1.17
CA TRP A 128 -9.36 -11.58 0.30
C TRP A 128 -9.71 -10.27 1.02
N ARG A 129 -9.92 -9.18 0.30
CA ARG A 129 -10.31 -7.90 0.90
C ARG A 129 -11.82 -7.72 1.01
N GLY A 130 -12.51 -8.81 1.32
CA GLY A 130 -13.92 -8.80 1.62
C GLY A 130 -14.84 -8.98 0.41
N LEU A 131 -14.36 -9.53 -0.71
CA LEU A 131 -15.21 -9.80 -1.87
C LEU A 131 -16.34 -10.77 -1.50
N ASN A 132 -16.07 -11.83 -0.76
CA ASN A 132 -17.06 -12.77 -0.27
C ASN A 132 -18.14 -12.10 0.58
N VAL A 133 -17.77 -11.17 1.45
CA VAL A 133 -18.71 -10.39 2.27
C VAL A 133 -19.57 -9.50 1.38
N LEU A 134 -18.97 -8.81 0.40
CA LEU A 134 -19.70 -8.01 -0.57
C LEU A 134 -20.70 -8.83 -1.38
N LEU A 135 -20.28 -9.98 -1.90
CA LEU A 135 -21.16 -10.88 -2.68
C LEU A 135 -22.30 -11.42 -1.81
N SER A 136 -22.05 -11.77 -0.55
CA SER A 136 -23.11 -12.16 0.39
C SER A 136 -24.10 -11.02 0.63
N ALA A 137 -23.62 -9.78 0.80
CA ALA A 137 -24.50 -8.62 0.93
C ALA A 137 -25.35 -8.40 -0.34
N MET A 138 -24.73 -8.51 -1.54
CA MET A 138 -25.43 -8.38 -2.83
C MET A 138 -26.53 -9.43 -2.99
N HIS A 139 -26.34 -10.66 -2.45
CA HIS A 139 -27.37 -11.70 -2.48
C HIS A 139 -28.65 -11.28 -1.75
N HIS A 140 -28.55 -10.46 -0.71
CA HIS A 140 -29.73 -9.92 0.00
C HIS A 140 -30.40 -8.76 -0.73
N LEU A 141 -29.75 -8.21 -1.76
CA LEU A 141 -30.19 -7.05 -2.53
C LEU A 141 -30.63 -7.41 -3.96
N VAL A 142 -30.96 -8.68 -4.23
CA VAL A 142 -31.30 -9.17 -5.58
C VAL A 142 -32.54 -8.51 -6.20
N ASN A 143 -33.40 -7.92 -5.37
CA ASN A 143 -34.61 -7.23 -5.81
C ASN A 143 -34.39 -5.72 -6.02
N GLU A 144 -33.19 -5.22 -5.74
CA GLU A 144 -32.84 -3.80 -5.91
C GLU A 144 -32.21 -3.58 -7.29
N GLU A 145 -32.40 -2.41 -7.86
CA GLU A 145 -31.78 -2.02 -9.14
C GLU A 145 -30.28 -1.70 -8.93
N ILE A 146 -29.45 -2.74 -8.64
CA ILE A 146 -28.02 -2.60 -8.37
C ILE A 146 -27.22 -3.48 -9.36
N GLN A 147 -26.19 -2.89 -9.96
CA GLN A 147 -25.18 -3.60 -10.75
C GLN A 147 -23.85 -3.57 -10.01
N LEU A 148 -23.22 -4.73 -9.85
CA LEU A 148 -21.85 -4.82 -9.31
C LEU A 148 -20.88 -5.30 -10.38
N ASP A 149 -19.88 -4.47 -10.69
CA ASP A 149 -18.76 -4.83 -11.55
C ASP A 149 -17.56 -5.20 -10.68
N VAL A 150 -17.04 -6.43 -10.84
CA VAL A 150 -15.92 -6.95 -10.04
C VAL A 150 -14.66 -7.04 -10.88
N TYR A 151 -13.66 -6.25 -10.54
CA TYR A 151 -12.30 -6.31 -11.07
C TYR A 151 -11.37 -6.82 -9.98
N SER A 152 -11.26 -8.13 -9.87
CA SER A 152 -10.51 -8.79 -8.81
C SER A 152 -9.55 -9.82 -9.39
N SER A 153 -8.32 -9.84 -8.88
CA SER A 153 -7.31 -10.80 -9.32
C SER A 153 -6.20 -10.95 -8.27
N THR A 154 -5.64 -12.13 -8.20
CA THR A 154 -4.41 -12.44 -7.45
C THR A 154 -3.14 -12.14 -8.23
N GLN A 155 -3.27 -11.82 -9.53
CA GLN A 155 -2.16 -11.58 -10.47
C GLN A 155 -1.20 -10.47 -10.02
N ILE A 156 -1.68 -9.50 -9.24
CA ILE A 156 -0.85 -8.40 -8.71
C ILE A 156 0.28 -8.89 -7.80
N TYR A 157 0.16 -10.10 -7.24
CA TYR A 157 1.18 -10.73 -6.40
C TYR A 157 2.17 -11.61 -7.18
N GLY A 158 1.99 -11.70 -8.50
CA GLY A 158 2.83 -12.48 -9.42
C GLY A 158 2.35 -13.91 -9.63
N ASP A 159 2.93 -14.55 -10.66
CA ASP A 159 2.47 -15.85 -11.15
C ASP A 159 2.65 -16.99 -10.12
N ALA A 160 3.72 -16.95 -9.34
CA ALA A 160 3.97 -17.96 -8.32
C ALA A 160 2.91 -17.90 -7.20
N PHE A 161 2.54 -16.69 -6.78
CA PHE A 161 1.49 -16.50 -5.77
C PHE A 161 0.12 -16.92 -6.31
N LYS A 162 -0.21 -16.54 -7.55
CA LYS A 162 -1.44 -16.95 -8.20
C LYS A 162 -1.55 -18.47 -8.22
N LYS A 163 -0.52 -19.17 -8.74
CA LYS A 163 -0.52 -20.63 -8.83
C LYS A 163 -0.68 -21.33 -7.47
N ALA A 164 -0.10 -20.77 -6.41
CA ALA A 164 -0.20 -21.33 -5.06
C ALA A 164 -1.58 -21.15 -4.41
N ASN A 165 -2.41 -20.25 -4.94
CA ASN A 165 -3.72 -19.90 -4.38
C ASN A 165 -4.87 -20.01 -5.39
N ASP A 166 -4.66 -20.62 -6.55
CA ASP A 166 -5.70 -20.78 -7.60
C ASP A 166 -6.87 -21.67 -7.14
N ASP A 167 -6.61 -22.60 -6.19
CA ASP A 167 -7.65 -23.51 -5.68
C ASP A 167 -8.64 -22.81 -4.71
N GLU A 168 -8.34 -21.60 -4.25
CA GLU A 168 -9.24 -20.83 -3.36
C GLU A 168 -10.20 -19.90 -4.12
N TYR A 169 -10.02 -19.75 -5.44
CA TYR A 169 -10.74 -18.80 -6.31
C TYR A 169 -11.01 -19.36 -7.71
#